data_13b3563b5cd80c12c2c9de2a1a902e0f
#
_entry.id   13b3563b5cd80c12c2c9de2a1a902e0f
#
_cell.length_a   1.000
_cell.length_b   1.000
_cell.length_c   1.000
_cell.angle_alpha   90.00
_cell.angle_beta   90.00
_cell.angle_gamma   90.00
#
_symmetry.space_group_name_H-M   'P 1'
#
loop_
_entity.id
_entity.type
_entity.pdbx_description
1 polymer ?
#
loop_
_entity_poly.entity_id
_entity_poly.type
_entity_poly.pdbx_seq_one_letter_code
_entity_poly.pdbx_strand_id
1 'polypeptide(L)'
;MLVRPDTAPPADTTARPDTNLTAADTAPAATADTINVRPPKPAAVLWRSLLVPGWGQVRLGRKLTAGFFVLTEGLTLGMALKANSELRYLRRTGADTAAINAKSQTREDWLVLLAVNHLLAGLEAYIAANLTDFPAELKLERGPAGLGASVSVPVRLP
;
A
#
# COMPACT_ATOMS: atom_id res chain seq x y z
N MET A 1 91.44 -13.13 -0.97
CA MET A 1 90.80 -13.75 -2.10
C MET A 1 89.35 -13.28 -2.13
N LEU A 2 89.07 -12.27 -2.98
CA LEU A 2 87.80 -11.55 -3.03
C LEU A 2 86.85 -12.33 -3.94
N VAL A 3 85.65 -12.64 -3.40
CA VAL A 3 84.55 -13.07 -4.22
C VAL A 3 83.50 -11.93 -4.24
N ARG A 4 83.20 -11.45 -5.37
CA ARG A 4 82.32 -10.36 -5.72
C ARG A 4 80.88 -10.89 -5.79
N PRO A 5 79.86 -10.28 -5.18
CA PRO A 5 78.46 -10.67 -5.44
C PRO A 5 77.95 -10.02 -6.71
N ASP A 6 77.30 -10.83 -7.51
CA ASP A 6 76.63 -10.49 -8.76
C ASP A 6 75.42 -9.61 -8.49
N THR A 7 75.40 -8.46 -9.16
CA THR A 7 74.25 -7.56 -9.16
C THR A 7 73.29 -7.97 -10.24
N ALA A 8 72.16 -8.48 -9.87
CA ALA A 8 71.01 -8.70 -10.76
C ALA A 8 70.38 -7.35 -11.17
N PRO A 9 69.95 -7.17 -12.40
CA PRO A 9 69.28 -5.96 -12.85
C PRO A 9 67.84 -5.85 -12.28
N PRO A 10 67.33 -4.62 -12.11
CA PRO A 10 65.97 -4.42 -11.64
C PRO A 10 64.94 -4.85 -12.66
N ALA A 11 63.97 -5.62 -12.22
CA ALA A 11 62.78 -6.00 -12.96
C ALA A 11 61.94 -4.75 -13.21
N ASP A 12 61.73 -4.49 -14.48
CA ASP A 12 60.83 -3.45 -15.00
C ASP A 12 59.38 -3.86 -14.69
N THR A 13 58.79 -3.24 -13.68
CA THR A 13 57.42 -3.49 -13.25
C THR A 13 56.51 -2.41 -13.81
N THR A 14 56.34 -2.38 -15.11
CA THR A 14 55.26 -1.64 -15.75
C THR A 14 54.22 -2.62 -16.31
N ALA A 15 53.65 -3.42 -15.46
CA ALA A 15 52.40 -4.08 -15.78
C ALA A 15 51.23 -3.11 -15.52
N ARG A 16 50.85 -2.43 -16.57
CA ARG A 16 49.60 -1.66 -16.67
C ARG A 16 48.46 -2.66 -16.58
N PRO A 17 47.53 -2.60 -15.60
CA PRO A 17 46.35 -3.41 -15.69
C PRO A 17 45.44 -2.90 -16.80
N ASP A 18 45.33 -3.68 -17.84
CA ASP A 18 44.30 -3.52 -18.85
C ASP A 18 42.94 -3.71 -18.18
N THR A 19 42.39 -2.61 -17.79
CA THR A 19 40.96 -2.54 -17.42
C THR A 19 40.12 -2.65 -18.69
N ASN A 20 40.15 -3.82 -19.29
CA ASN A 20 39.08 -4.22 -20.20
C ASN A 20 37.84 -4.47 -19.35
N LEU A 21 37.15 -3.40 -18.95
CA LEU A 21 35.75 -3.48 -18.54
C LEU A 21 34.96 -3.85 -19.80
N THR A 22 34.97 -5.14 -20.07
CA THR A 22 33.99 -5.75 -20.95
C THR A 22 32.64 -5.20 -20.55
N ALA A 23 31.99 -4.51 -21.46
CA ALA A 23 30.65 -4.00 -21.32
C ALA A 23 29.81 -5.08 -20.62
N ALA A 24 29.46 -4.79 -19.37
CA ALA A 24 28.61 -5.65 -18.61
C ALA A 24 27.35 -5.91 -19.44
N ASP A 25 27.13 -7.17 -19.63
CA ASP A 25 25.88 -7.78 -20.01
C ASP A 25 24.73 -6.87 -19.55
N THR A 26 24.19 -6.13 -20.50
CA THR A 26 22.92 -5.47 -20.34
C THR A 26 21.92 -6.62 -20.32
N ALA A 27 21.70 -7.18 -19.12
CA ALA A 27 20.59 -8.09 -18.92
C ALA A 27 19.39 -7.48 -19.62
N PRO A 28 18.71 -8.22 -20.52
CA PRO A 28 17.53 -7.69 -21.17
C PRO A 28 16.60 -7.25 -20.04
N ALA A 29 16.27 -5.95 -20.03
CA ALA A 29 15.25 -5.42 -19.16
C ALA A 29 14.08 -6.38 -19.32
N ALA A 30 13.78 -7.12 -18.24
CA ALA A 30 12.60 -7.97 -18.21
C ALA A 30 11.46 -7.06 -18.64
N THR A 31 10.99 -7.28 -19.86
CA THR A 31 9.77 -6.66 -20.34
C THR A 31 8.73 -7.08 -19.30
N ALA A 32 8.46 -6.19 -18.37
CA ALA A 32 7.33 -6.35 -17.48
C ALA A 32 6.15 -6.51 -18.43
N ASP A 33 5.69 -7.75 -18.56
CA ASP A 33 4.44 -8.08 -19.22
C ASP A 33 3.41 -7.19 -18.52
N THR A 34 3.15 -6.03 -19.08
CA THR A 34 2.07 -5.17 -18.65
C THR A 34 0.80 -5.91 -19.01
N ILE A 35 0.41 -6.82 -18.10
CA ILE A 35 -0.91 -7.41 -18.12
C ILE A 35 -1.84 -6.20 -18.15
N ASN A 36 -2.45 -5.96 -19.29
CA ASN A 36 -3.38 -4.85 -19.51
C ASN A 36 -4.66 -5.17 -18.72
N VAL A 37 -4.54 -5.12 -17.40
CA VAL A 37 -5.65 -5.30 -16.47
C VAL A 37 -6.46 -4.03 -16.56
N ARG A 38 -7.52 -4.10 -17.34
CA ARG A 38 -8.50 -3.03 -17.45
C ARG A 38 -8.89 -2.59 -16.03
N PRO A 39 -8.73 -1.30 -15.68
CA PRO A 39 -9.00 -0.82 -14.33
C PRO A 39 -10.45 -1.15 -13.96
N PRO A 40 -10.70 -1.61 -12.73
CA PRO A 40 -12.04 -1.98 -12.31
C PRO A 40 -12.92 -0.73 -12.26
N LYS A 41 -14.15 -0.83 -12.78
CA LYS A 41 -15.12 0.28 -12.77
C LYS A 41 -15.32 0.79 -11.33
N PRO A 42 -15.22 2.11 -11.06
CA PRO A 42 -15.30 2.67 -9.71
C PRO A 42 -16.56 2.25 -8.94
N ALA A 43 -17.71 2.22 -9.60
CA ALA A 43 -18.96 1.74 -9.00
C ALA A 43 -18.88 0.27 -8.54
N ALA A 44 -18.22 -0.59 -9.31
CA ALA A 44 -18.08 -1.99 -8.93
C ALA A 44 -17.13 -2.17 -7.72
N VAL A 45 -16.12 -1.31 -7.59
CA VAL A 45 -15.22 -1.28 -6.44
C VAL A 45 -15.96 -0.80 -5.19
N LEU A 46 -16.77 0.26 -5.31
CA LEU A 46 -17.64 0.77 -4.26
C LEU A 46 -18.54 -0.34 -3.70
N TRP A 47 -19.33 -0.99 -4.56
CA TRP A 47 -20.26 -2.02 -4.14
C TRP A 47 -19.58 -3.21 -3.48
N ARG A 48 -18.40 -3.61 -3.96
CA ARG A 48 -17.62 -4.69 -3.33
C ARG A 48 -17.15 -4.31 -1.93
N SER A 49 -16.72 -3.06 -1.74
CA SER A 49 -16.29 -2.57 -0.41
C SER A 49 -17.46 -2.34 0.52
N LEU A 50 -18.67 -2.08 0.00
CA LEU A 50 -19.89 -2.03 0.81
C LEU A 50 -20.40 -3.41 1.21
N LEU A 51 -20.12 -4.47 0.41
CA LEU A 51 -20.48 -5.84 0.79
C LEU A 51 -19.47 -6.43 1.78
N VAL A 52 -18.19 -6.22 1.53
CA VAL A 52 -17.09 -6.70 2.40
C VAL A 52 -16.05 -5.57 2.49
N PRO A 53 -15.90 -4.93 3.65
CA PRO A 53 -14.91 -3.89 3.86
C PRO A 53 -13.51 -4.37 3.48
N GLY A 54 -12.78 -3.54 2.75
CA GLY A 54 -11.43 -3.90 2.28
C GLY A 54 -11.39 -4.64 0.94
N TRP A 55 -12.46 -5.23 0.46
CA TRP A 55 -12.45 -6.00 -0.80
C TRP A 55 -12.11 -5.15 -2.03
N GLY A 56 -12.69 -3.96 -2.12
CA GLY A 56 -12.36 -3.00 -3.19
C GLY A 56 -10.90 -2.59 -3.17
N GLN A 57 -10.36 -2.29 -1.99
CA GLN A 57 -8.97 -1.90 -1.80
C GLN A 57 -7.98 -3.00 -2.21
N VAL A 58 -8.29 -4.26 -1.90
CA VAL A 58 -7.48 -5.41 -2.36
C VAL A 58 -7.43 -5.47 -3.88
N ARG A 59 -8.55 -5.22 -4.56
CA ARG A 59 -8.61 -5.20 -6.04
C ARG A 59 -7.79 -4.06 -6.66
N LEU A 60 -7.63 -2.96 -5.93
CA LEU A 60 -6.77 -1.84 -6.30
C LEU A 60 -5.29 -2.04 -5.89
N GLY A 61 -4.92 -3.20 -5.36
CA GLY A 61 -3.58 -3.49 -4.87
C GLY A 61 -3.22 -2.83 -3.53
N ARG A 62 -4.16 -2.14 -2.88
CA ARG A 62 -3.96 -1.37 -1.64
C ARG A 62 -4.17 -2.24 -0.40
N LYS A 63 -3.29 -3.23 -0.22
CA LYS A 63 -3.42 -4.25 0.82
C LYS A 63 -3.40 -3.70 2.25
N LEU A 64 -2.57 -2.68 2.52
CA LEU A 64 -2.49 -2.06 3.85
C LEU A 64 -3.79 -1.34 4.22
N THR A 65 -4.35 -0.56 3.30
CA THR A 65 -5.64 0.12 3.48
C THR A 65 -6.77 -0.90 3.67
N ALA A 66 -6.77 -1.98 2.88
CA ALA A 66 -7.71 -3.08 3.05
C ALA A 66 -7.62 -3.70 4.43
N GLY A 67 -6.40 -4.01 4.90
CA GLY A 67 -6.15 -4.57 6.23
C GLY A 67 -6.64 -3.65 7.35
N PHE A 68 -6.44 -2.35 7.22
CA PHE A 68 -6.92 -1.35 8.18
C PHE A 68 -8.46 -1.40 8.31
N PHE A 69 -9.19 -1.34 7.19
CA PHE A 69 -10.67 -1.38 7.24
C PHE A 69 -11.20 -2.71 7.77
N VAL A 70 -10.62 -3.85 7.36
CA VAL A 70 -11.02 -5.17 7.88
C VAL A 70 -10.79 -5.27 9.38
N LEU A 71 -9.65 -4.79 9.87
CA LEU A 71 -9.31 -4.84 11.30
C LEU A 71 -10.25 -3.94 12.12
N THR A 72 -10.50 -2.72 11.66
CA THR A 72 -11.42 -1.79 12.31
C THR A 72 -12.84 -2.32 12.31
N GLU A 73 -13.29 -2.93 11.21
CA GLU A 73 -14.59 -3.59 11.11
C GLU A 73 -14.72 -4.75 12.10
N GLY A 74 -13.71 -5.63 12.15
CA GLY A 74 -13.68 -6.74 13.09
C GLY A 74 -13.72 -6.28 14.56
N LEU A 75 -12.98 -5.21 14.88
CA LEU A 75 -12.97 -4.63 16.22
C LEU A 75 -14.33 -4.04 16.60
N THR A 76 -14.90 -3.18 15.75
CA THR A 76 -16.19 -2.53 16.03
C THR A 76 -17.32 -3.53 16.09
N LEU A 77 -17.35 -4.53 15.22
CA LEU A 77 -18.31 -5.63 15.26
C LEU A 77 -18.15 -6.45 16.54
N GLY A 78 -16.93 -6.84 16.90
CA GLY A 78 -16.66 -7.59 18.12
C GLY A 78 -17.12 -6.85 19.38
N MET A 79 -16.86 -5.55 19.44
CA MET A 79 -17.29 -4.72 20.56
C MET A 79 -18.82 -4.53 20.60
N ALA A 80 -19.48 -4.38 19.44
CA ALA A 80 -20.94 -4.34 19.37
C ALA A 80 -21.58 -5.66 19.84
N LEU A 81 -21.03 -6.81 19.42
CA LEU A 81 -21.49 -8.13 19.86
C LEU A 81 -21.27 -8.34 21.36
N LYS A 82 -20.12 -7.93 21.89
CA LYS A 82 -19.84 -7.95 23.33
C LYS A 82 -20.85 -7.10 24.09
N ALA A 83 -21.04 -5.84 23.72
CA ALA A 83 -22.01 -4.95 24.34
C ALA A 83 -23.45 -5.52 24.30
N ASN A 84 -23.83 -6.13 23.17
CA ASN A 84 -25.11 -6.78 23.02
C ASN A 84 -25.28 -8.02 23.93
N SER A 85 -24.20 -8.81 24.11
CA SER A 85 -24.25 -9.96 25.03
C SER A 85 -24.37 -9.52 26.49
N GLU A 86 -23.65 -8.49 26.90
CA GLU A 86 -23.73 -7.88 28.22
C GLU A 86 -25.12 -7.27 28.48
N LEU A 87 -25.68 -6.56 27.48
CA LEU A 87 -27.04 -6.01 27.58
C LEU A 87 -28.09 -7.10 27.77
N ARG A 88 -27.97 -8.21 27.03
CA ARG A 88 -28.88 -9.37 27.24
C ARG A 88 -28.73 -10.00 28.62
N TYR A 89 -27.52 -10.08 29.15
CA TYR A 89 -27.28 -10.55 30.52
C TYR A 89 -27.94 -9.64 31.56
N LEU A 90 -27.74 -8.32 31.51
CA LEU A 90 -28.33 -7.33 32.41
C LEU A 90 -29.87 -7.42 32.41
N ARG A 91 -30.49 -7.57 31.25
CA ARG A 91 -31.95 -7.72 31.13
C ARG A 91 -32.45 -9.01 31.75
N ARG A 92 -31.71 -10.12 31.66
CA ARG A 92 -32.10 -11.41 32.25
C ARG A 92 -31.94 -11.44 33.76
N THR A 93 -30.98 -10.72 34.30
CA THR A 93 -30.69 -10.67 35.74
C THR A 93 -31.51 -9.61 36.49
N GLY A 94 -32.38 -8.87 35.79
CA GLY A 94 -33.19 -7.82 36.41
C GLY A 94 -32.34 -6.63 36.89
N ALA A 95 -31.27 -6.30 36.20
CA ALA A 95 -30.41 -5.17 36.55
C ALA A 95 -31.18 -3.85 36.48
N ASP A 96 -30.67 -2.83 37.17
CA ASP A 96 -31.24 -1.49 37.19
C ASP A 96 -31.37 -0.90 35.77
N THR A 97 -32.45 -0.13 35.57
CA THR A 97 -32.75 0.51 34.27
C THR A 97 -31.64 1.42 33.78
N ALA A 98 -30.94 2.13 34.69
CA ALA A 98 -29.82 2.98 34.32
C ALA A 98 -28.67 2.17 33.74
N ALA A 99 -28.34 1.02 34.31
CA ALA A 99 -27.28 0.13 33.79
C ALA A 99 -27.67 -0.46 32.42
N ILE A 100 -28.94 -0.84 32.24
CA ILE A 100 -29.46 -1.33 30.95
C ILE A 100 -29.34 -0.24 29.86
N ASN A 101 -29.76 0.99 30.17
CA ASN A 101 -29.72 2.10 29.23
C ASN A 101 -28.28 2.47 28.86
N ALA A 102 -27.36 2.57 29.81
CA ALA A 102 -25.97 2.84 29.59
C ALA A 102 -25.31 1.79 28.64
N LYS A 103 -25.64 0.50 28.84
CA LYS A 103 -25.15 -0.58 28.00
C LYS A 103 -25.78 -0.56 26.60
N SER A 104 -27.07 -0.17 26.50
CA SER A 104 -27.74 0.02 25.20
C SER A 104 -27.06 1.10 24.39
N GLN A 105 -26.76 2.25 25.00
CA GLN A 105 -26.00 3.33 24.36
C GLN A 105 -24.61 2.85 23.89
N THR A 106 -23.87 2.16 24.75
CA THR A 106 -22.58 1.58 24.38
C THR A 106 -22.69 0.68 23.15
N ARG A 107 -23.71 -0.16 23.05
CA ARG A 107 -23.93 -1.01 21.87
C ARG A 107 -24.24 -0.16 20.62
N GLU A 108 -25.08 0.86 20.77
CA GLU A 108 -25.47 1.76 19.68
C GLU A 108 -24.26 2.54 19.16
N ASP A 109 -23.41 3.04 20.04
CA ASP A 109 -22.16 3.72 19.66
C ASP A 109 -21.26 2.83 18.82
N TRP A 110 -21.08 1.55 19.22
CA TRP A 110 -20.28 0.60 18.42
C TRP A 110 -20.93 0.27 17.08
N LEU A 111 -22.26 0.20 17.00
CA LEU A 111 -22.98 0.00 15.75
C LEU A 111 -22.87 1.21 14.82
N VAL A 112 -22.90 2.42 15.37
CA VAL A 112 -22.67 3.65 14.60
C VAL A 112 -21.24 3.68 14.05
N LEU A 113 -20.25 3.38 14.89
CA LEU A 113 -18.85 3.30 14.44
C LEU A 113 -18.66 2.23 13.36
N LEU A 114 -19.30 1.08 13.50
CA LEU A 114 -19.30 0.02 12.49
C LEU A 114 -19.86 0.53 11.16
N ALA A 115 -21.02 1.18 11.18
CA ALA A 115 -21.67 1.71 9.99
C ALA A 115 -20.81 2.82 9.32
N VAL A 116 -20.24 3.72 10.11
CA VAL A 116 -19.35 4.78 9.60
C VAL A 116 -18.10 4.17 8.97
N ASN A 117 -17.43 3.22 9.63
CA ASN A 117 -16.28 2.53 9.07
C ASN A 117 -16.61 1.87 7.74
N HIS A 118 -17.76 1.20 7.67
CA HIS A 118 -18.24 0.51 6.47
C HIS A 118 -18.45 1.48 5.29
N LEU A 119 -19.11 2.61 5.54
CA LEU A 119 -19.32 3.66 4.55
C LEU A 119 -17.99 4.29 4.09
N LEU A 120 -17.08 4.55 5.03
CA LEU A 120 -15.76 5.11 4.72
C LEU A 120 -14.93 4.14 3.87
N ALA A 121 -14.98 2.84 4.15
CA ALA A 121 -14.31 1.83 3.33
C ALA A 121 -14.83 1.83 1.89
N GLY A 122 -16.14 1.93 1.68
CA GLY A 122 -16.74 2.04 0.36
C GLY A 122 -16.34 3.33 -0.37
N LEU A 123 -16.44 4.46 0.31
CA LEU A 123 -16.11 5.77 -0.25
C LEU A 123 -14.62 5.87 -0.63
N GLU A 124 -13.73 5.41 0.26
CA GLU A 124 -12.29 5.39 0.00
C GLU A 124 -11.97 4.53 -1.23
N ALA A 125 -12.55 3.35 -1.33
CA ALA A 125 -12.34 2.47 -2.47
C ALA A 125 -12.87 3.09 -3.78
N TYR A 126 -13.97 3.81 -3.73
CA TYR A 126 -14.52 4.54 -4.88
C TYR A 126 -13.59 5.67 -5.32
N ILE A 127 -13.12 6.49 -4.38
CA ILE A 127 -12.18 7.58 -4.67
C ILE A 127 -10.88 7.03 -5.23
N ALA A 128 -10.32 5.99 -4.61
CA ALA A 128 -9.09 5.36 -5.07
C ALA A 128 -9.23 4.79 -6.49
N ALA A 129 -10.37 4.18 -6.82
CA ALA A 129 -10.63 3.67 -8.17
C ALA A 129 -10.70 4.78 -9.21
N ASN A 130 -11.29 5.93 -8.88
CA ASN A 130 -11.30 7.10 -9.78
C ASN A 130 -9.91 7.71 -9.97
N LEU A 131 -9.07 7.68 -8.93
CA LEU A 131 -7.70 8.20 -9.03
C LEU A 131 -6.76 7.28 -9.83
N THR A 132 -7.03 5.97 -9.90
CA THR A 132 -6.23 5.06 -10.73
C THR A 132 -6.44 5.29 -12.24
N ASP A 133 -7.57 5.85 -12.64
CA ASP A 133 -7.85 6.23 -14.03
C ASP A 133 -7.30 7.62 -14.38
N PHE A 134 -6.70 8.32 -13.41
CA PHE A 134 -6.16 9.66 -13.66
C PHE A 134 -4.81 9.56 -14.39
N PRO A 135 -4.73 9.99 -15.66
CA PRO A 135 -3.52 9.85 -16.48
C PRO A 135 -2.47 10.90 -16.11
N ALA A 136 -2.07 10.97 -14.85
CA ALA A 136 -0.99 11.85 -14.43
C ALA A 136 0.32 11.06 -14.36
N GLU A 137 1.26 11.38 -15.24
CA GLU A 137 2.62 10.86 -15.16
C GLU A 137 3.50 11.84 -14.39
N LEU A 138 4.02 11.41 -13.24
CA LEU A 138 5.05 12.12 -12.52
C LEU A 138 6.43 11.66 -13.01
N LYS A 139 7.14 12.50 -13.74
CA LYS A 139 8.53 12.25 -14.13
C LYS A 139 9.48 13.02 -13.20
N LEU A 140 10.37 12.28 -12.56
CA LEU A 140 11.51 12.84 -11.84
C LEU A 140 12.68 12.93 -12.81
N GLU A 141 13.08 14.15 -13.17
CA GLU A 141 14.22 14.38 -14.06
C GLU A 141 15.40 14.94 -13.27
N ARG A 142 16.56 14.35 -13.48
CA ARG A 142 17.82 14.88 -12.95
C ARG A 142 18.42 15.79 -14.00
N GLY A 143 18.22 17.09 -13.86
CA GLY A 143 18.85 18.10 -14.70
C GLY A 143 20.18 18.60 -14.13
N PRO A 144 20.94 19.37 -14.91
CA PRO A 144 22.23 19.96 -14.48
C PRO A 144 22.09 20.92 -13.29
N ALA A 145 20.89 21.43 -13.01
CA ALA A 145 20.59 22.32 -11.89
C ALA A 145 19.99 21.61 -10.64
N GLY A 146 19.87 20.27 -10.65
CA GLY A 146 19.33 19.50 -9.56
C GLY A 146 18.20 18.55 -9.94
N LEU A 147 17.44 18.07 -8.94
CA LEU A 147 16.26 17.25 -9.14
C LEU A 147 15.04 18.13 -9.49
N GLY A 148 14.48 17.90 -10.67
CA GLY A 148 13.22 18.49 -11.12
C GLY A 148 12.10 17.44 -11.11
N ALA A 149 10.88 17.86 -10.86
CA ALA A 149 9.69 17.03 -11.02
C ALA A 149 8.75 17.68 -12.04
N SER A 150 8.35 16.93 -13.05
CA SER A 150 7.35 17.37 -14.02
C SER A 150 6.11 16.50 -13.91
N VAL A 151 4.93 17.12 -13.93
CA VAL A 151 3.63 16.44 -13.96
C VAL A 151 3.01 16.70 -15.32
N SER A 152 2.81 15.65 -16.10
CA SER A 152 2.09 15.75 -17.37
C SER A 152 0.72 15.11 -17.25
N VAL A 153 -0.31 15.85 -17.64
CA VAL A 153 -1.69 15.34 -17.73
C VAL A 153 -2.09 15.37 -19.20
N PRO A 154 -2.22 14.22 -19.88
CA PRO A 154 -2.69 14.20 -21.25
C PRO A 154 -4.17 14.58 -21.30
N VAL A 155 -4.47 15.78 -21.79
CA VAL A 155 -5.85 16.21 -22.05
C VAL A 155 -6.26 15.64 -23.40
N ARG A 156 -7.18 14.67 -23.39
CA ARG A 156 -7.87 14.26 -24.62
C ARG A 156 -8.95 15.29 -24.91
N LEU A 157 -8.70 16.13 -25.89
CA LEU A 157 -9.76 16.94 -26.48
C LEU A 157 -10.68 16.05 -27.33
N PRO A 158 -11.99 16.28 -27.33
CA PRO A 158 -12.96 15.51 -28.09
C PRO A 158 -12.77 15.68 -29.60
#